data_1a898d8871fb56d0d6a460287ac25653
#
_entry.id   1a898d8871fb56d0d6a460287ac25653
#
_cell.length_a   1.000
_cell.length_b   1.000
_cell.length_c   1.000
_cell.angle_alpha   90.00
_cell.angle_beta   90.00
_cell.angle_gamma   90.00
#
_symmetry.space_group_name_H-M   'P 1'
#
loop_
_entity.id
_entity.type
_entity.pdbx_description
1 polymer ?
#
loop_
_entity_poly.entity_id
_entity_poly.type
_entity_poly.pdbx_seq_one_letter_code
_entity_poly.pdbx_strand_id
1 'polypeptide(L)'
;MNQTKISLPFGSWKSPISAKMLTEAGIAMSDLRTYKGSSFWRESRPAEKGRQVLMQRDAIGVIQSWTPPDWNVRTRVHEYGGNAYVLFDGGVVFSNFADQRLYWQKTPGSAPIALTPAGFQYADGFFDAANQRLVFVREDHQPSTVKEHGEEQNEIVAIAIPSDGAPLDAGQVLVTGSDFYAFPRVNRKGDQLVWVEWDH
;
A
#
# COMPACT_ATOMS: atom_id res chain seq x y z
N MET A 1 -24.64 -11.69 -45.22
CA MET A 1 -25.83 -11.18 -44.54
C MET A 1 -25.93 -9.69 -44.78
N ASN A 2 -26.94 -9.21 -45.52
CA ASN A 2 -27.14 -7.77 -45.75
C ASN A 2 -27.68 -7.14 -44.47
N GLN A 3 -26.84 -6.40 -43.75
CA GLN A 3 -27.33 -5.56 -42.67
C GLN A 3 -28.10 -4.37 -43.25
N THR A 4 -29.40 -4.29 -42.96
CA THR A 4 -30.24 -3.16 -43.33
C THR A 4 -29.70 -1.90 -42.63
N LYS A 5 -29.24 -0.90 -43.38
CA LYS A 5 -28.82 0.38 -42.83
C LYS A 5 -30.02 1.09 -42.21
N ILE A 6 -29.96 1.36 -40.92
CA ILE A 6 -30.97 2.13 -40.17
C ILE A 6 -30.53 3.61 -40.21
N SER A 7 -31.40 4.48 -40.72
CA SER A 7 -31.21 5.93 -40.68
C SER A 7 -32.07 6.54 -39.58
N LEU A 8 -31.49 7.25 -38.66
CA LEU A 8 -32.16 7.89 -37.53
C LEU A 8 -31.61 9.32 -37.34
N PRO A 9 -32.39 10.25 -36.75
CA PRO A 9 -31.92 11.59 -36.41
C PRO A 9 -30.67 11.54 -35.52
N PHE A 10 -29.85 12.56 -35.59
CA PHE A 10 -28.68 12.69 -34.72
C PHE A 10 -29.10 12.63 -33.24
N GLY A 11 -28.36 11.88 -32.41
CA GLY A 11 -28.62 11.70 -30.97
C GLY A 11 -29.71 10.67 -30.64
N SER A 12 -30.47 10.12 -31.62
CA SER A 12 -31.52 9.12 -31.37
C SER A 12 -31.04 7.67 -31.47
N TRP A 13 -29.79 7.43 -31.78
CA TRP A 13 -29.20 6.11 -31.92
C TRP A 13 -28.98 5.49 -30.54
N LYS A 14 -29.38 4.23 -30.39
CA LYS A 14 -29.02 3.48 -29.20
C LYS A 14 -27.52 3.30 -29.18
N SER A 15 -26.84 3.92 -28.19
CA SER A 15 -25.43 3.65 -27.94
C SER A 15 -25.23 2.23 -27.41
N PRO A 16 -24.24 1.46 -27.87
CA PRO A 16 -23.81 0.23 -27.23
C PRO A 16 -23.14 0.50 -25.86
N ILE A 17 -22.73 1.78 -25.61
CA ILE A 17 -22.14 2.23 -24.36
C ILE A 17 -23.25 2.86 -23.52
N SER A 18 -23.62 2.23 -22.41
CA SER A 18 -24.60 2.76 -21.45
C SER A 18 -23.90 3.59 -20.37
N ALA A 19 -24.65 4.50 -19.72
CA ALA A 19 -24.15 5.21 -18.54
C ALA A 19 -23.69 4.23 -17.44
N LYS A 20 -24.38 3.10 -17.30
CA LYS A 20 -23.98 2.02 -16.37
C LYS A 20 -22.59 1.45 -16.72
N MET A 21 -22.32 1.18 -17.99
CA MET A 21 -20.98 0.69 -18.43
C MET A 21 -19.87 1.70 -18.14
N LEU A 22 -20.15 3.01 -18.24
CA LEU A 22 -19.18 4.06 -17.93
C LEU A 22 -18.92 4.17 -16.43
N THR A 23 -19.87 3.78 -15.59
CA THR A 23 -19.74 3.80 -14.11
C THR A 23 -19.28 2.46 -13.55
N GLU A 24 -19.33 1.37 -14.31
CA GLU A 24 -18.74 0.09 -13.98
C GLU A 24 -17.22 0.18 -14.23
N ALA A 25 -16.49 0.78 -13.30
CA ALA A 25 -15.05 0.85 -13.39
C ALA A 25 -14.44 -0.56 -13.36
N GLY A 26 -13.51 -0.83 -14.26
CA GLY A 26 -12.74 -2.08 -14.26
C GLY A 26 -11.85 -2.20 -13.01
N ILE A 27 -11.43 -3.40 -12.69
CA ILE A 27 -10.39 -3.64 -11.67
C ILE A 27 -9.08 -3.04 -12.19
N ALA A 28 -8.52 -2.09 -11.45
CA ALA A 28 -7.19 -1.57 -11.71
C ALA A 28 -6.16 -2.35 -10.88
N MET A 29 -5.03 -2.67 -11.52
CA MET A 29 -3.90 -3.35 -10.87
C MET A 29 -2.74 -2.39 -10.70
N SER A 30 -2.08 -2.42 -9.54
CA SER A 30 -0.93 -1.59 -9.22
C SER A 30 0.09 -2.34 -8.34
N ASP A 31 1.27 -1.75 -8.17
CA ASP A 31 2.33 -2.21 -7.27
C ASP A 31 2.72 -3.69 -7.45
N LEU A 32 2.91 -4.11 -8.69
CA LEU A 32 3.37 -5.45 -9.00
C LEU A 32 4.76 -5.70 -8.41
N ARG A 33 4.89 -6.77 -7.65
CA ARG A 33 6.15 -7.25 -7.06
C ARG A 33 6.30 -8.74 -7.23
N THR A 34 7.54 -9.20 -7.28
CA THR A 34 7.87 -10.63 -7.27
C THR A 34 8.65 -10.97 -6.01
N TYR A 35 8.33 -12.10 -5.39
CA TYR A 35 9.02 -12.59 -4.22
C TYR A 35 8.96 -14.11 -4.16
N LYS A 36 10.12 -14.78 -4.07
CA LYS A 36 10.24 -16.25 -3.96
C LYS A 36 9.40 -17.02 -4.99
N GLY A 37 9.44 -16.59 -6.26
CA GLY A 37 8.72 -17.26 -7.36
C GLY A 37 7.22 -16.94 -7.44
N SER A 38 6.68 -16.16 -6.51
CA SER A 38 5.30 -15.66 -6.54
C SER A 38 5.25 -14.22 -7.04
N SER A 39 4.11 -13.84 -7.63
CA SER A 39 3.80 -12.45 -8.01
C SER A 39 2.73 -11.89 -7.09
N PHE A 40 2.87 -10.64 -6.69
CA PHE A 40 1.95 -9.91 -5.82
C PHE A 40 1.56 -8.59 -6.47
N TRP A 41 0.30 -8.17 -6.31
CA TRP A 41 -0.20 -6.88 -6.80
C TRP A 41 -1.37 -6.41 -5.97
N ARG A 42 -1.67 -5.10 -6.04
CA ARG A 42 -2.91 -4.56 -5.49
C ARG A 42 -3.98 -4.48 -6.57
N GLU A 43 -5.19 -4.87 -6.23
CA GLU A 43 -6.40 -4.64 -7.04
C GLU A 43 -7.27 -3.57 -6.42
N SER A 44 -7.62 -2.54 -7.18
CA SER A 44 -8.69 -1.62 -6.81
C SER A 44 -10.03 -2.20 -7.25
N ARG A 45 -10.95 -2.40 -6.31
CA ARG A 45 -12.25 -3.02 -6.52
C ARG A 45 -13.39 -2.00 -6.38
N PRO A 46 -13.83 -1.35 -7.45
CA PRO A 46 -14.88 -0.32 -7.40
C PRO A 46 -16.19 -0.83 -6.84
N ALA A 47 -16.57 -2.07 -7.16
CA ALA A 47 -17.77 -2.73 -6.61
C ALA A 47 -17.74 -2.90 -5.08
N GLU A 48 -16.54 -2.83 -4.47
CA GLU A 48 -16.31 -2.92 -3.03
C GLU A 48 -15.95 -1.54 -2.44
N LYS A 49 -16.55 -0.47 -2.96
CA LYS A 49 -16.31 0.94 -2.56
C LYS A 49 -14.84 1.39 -2.73
N GLY A 50 -14.15 0.87 -3.74
CA GLY A 50 -12.76 1.20 -4.02
C GLY A 50 -11.74 0.52 -3.09
N ARG A 51 -12.13 -0.56 -2.41
CA ARG A 51 -11.22 -1.34 -1.56
C ARG A 51 -10.01 -1.83 -2.37
N GLN A 52 -8.82 -1.67 -1.81
CA GLN A 52 -7.57 -2.18 -2.35
C GLN A 52 -7.25 -3.53 -1.72
N VAL A 53 -7.14 -4.56 -2.54
CA VAL A 53 -6.89 -5.94 -2.12
C VAL A 53 -5.51 -6.36 -2.55
N LEU A 54 -4.72 -6.92 -1.63
CA LEU A 54 -3.47 -7.56 -1.99
C LEU A 54 -3.76 -8.96 -2.55
N MET A 55 -3.27 -9.20 -3.75
CA MET A 55 -3.40 -10.47 -4.46
C MET A 55 -2.04 -11.16 -4.57
N GLN A 56 -2.07 -12.47 -4.65
CA GLN A 56 -0.91 -13.30 -4.94
C GLN A 56 -1.24 -14.26 -6.08
N ARG A 57 -0.27 -14.45 -6.99
CA ARG A 57 -0.15 -15.62 -7.84
C ARG A 57 1.07 -16.42 -7.38
N ASP A 58 0.87 -17.62 -6.89
CA ASP A 58 1.97 -18.46 -6.40
C ASP A 58 2.81 -19.06 -7.54
N ALA A 59 3.89 -19.79 -7.19
CA ALA A 59 4.83 -20.37 -8.14
C ALA A 59 4.20 -21.43 -9.06
N ILE A 60 3.09 -22.05 -8.66
CA ILE A 60 2.35 -23.04 -9.46
C ILE A 60 1.16 -22.42 -10.22
N GLY A 61 0.94 -21.10 -10.08
CA GLY A 61 -0.03 -20.34 -10.86
C GLY A 61 -1.37 -20.11 -10.17
N VAL A 62 -1.58 -20.54 -8.93
CA VAL A 62 -2.82 -20.28 -8.17
C VAL A 62 -2.91 -18.81 -7.79
N ILE A 63 -4.04 -18.18 -8.12
CA ILE A 63 -4.34 -16.79 -7.79
C ILE A 63 -5.29 -16.75 -6.60
N GLN A 64 -4.94 -15.96 -5.58
CA GLN A 64 -5.75 -15.80 -4.37
C GLN A 64 -5.62 -14.40 -3.79
N SER A 65 -6.64 -13.98 -3.02
CA SER A 65 -6.53 -12.80 -2.16
C SER A 65 -5.62 -13.10 -0.99
N TRP A 66 -4.65 -12.22 -0.74
CA TRP A 66 -3.81 -12.30 0.46
C TRP A 66 -4.58 -11.79 1.68
N THR A 67 -5.14 -10.57 1.59
CA THR A 67 -5.85 -9.94 2.70
C THR A 67 -7.31 -10.38 2.81
N PRO A 68 -7.84 -10.55 4.05
CA PRO A 68 -9.26 -10.84 4.29
C PRO A 68 -10.20 -9.72 3.81
N PRO A 69 -11.53 -9.98 3.68
CA PRO A 69 -12.49 -9.05 3.09
C PRO A 69 -12.57 -7.65 3.71
N ASP A 70 -12.38 -7.53 5.03
CA ASP A 70 -12.54 -6.26 5.75
C ASP A 70 -11.29 -5.36 5.72
N TRP A 71 -10.23 -5.80 5.04
CA TRP A 71 -8.96 -5.10 4.99
C TRP A 71 -8.78 -4.35 3.68
N ASN A 72 -8.25 -3.11 3.78
CA ASN A 72 -8.00 -2.24 2.65
C ASN A 72 -6.52 -1.82 2.63
N VAL A 73 -5.74 -2.43 1.73
CA VAL A 73 -4.29 -2.21 1.60
C VAL A 73 -4.02 -0.89 0.90
N ARG A 74 -4.04 0.19 1.67
CA ARG A 74 -3.88 1.56 1.16
C ARG A 74 -3.35 2.45 2.26
N THR A 75 -2.56 3.45 1.91
CA THR A 75 -2.07 4.51 2.79
C THR A 75 -2.53 5.88 2.31
N ARG A 76 -2.48 6.88 3.20
CA ARG A 76 -2.75 8.30 2.93
C ARG A 76 -1.52 9.16 3.06
N VAL A 77 -0.35 8.59 3.27
CA VAL A 77 0.89 9.37 3.34
C VAL A 77 0.95 10.37 2.19
N HIS A 78 1.29 11.63 2.48
CA HIS A 78 1.27 12.76 1.53
C HIS A 78 -0.11 13.01 0.87
N GLU A 79 -1.22 12.64 1.53
CA GLU A 79 -2.60 12.71 1.02
C GLU A 79 -2.88 11.81 -0.20
N TYR A 80 -1.93 11.64 -1.13
CA TYR A 80 -2.09 10.85 -2.35
C TYR A 80 -1.67 9.37 -2.20
N GLY A 81 -1.06 9.01 -1.06
CA GLY A 81 -0.61 7.64 -0.78
C GLY A 81 0.76 7.31 -1.38
N GLY A 82 1.13 6.05 -1.26
CA GLY A 82 2.37 5.47 -1.76
C GLY A 82 2.23 3.97 -1.88
N ASN A 83 3.35 3.24 -1.95
CA ASN A 83 3.32 1.81 -1.87
C ASN A 83 2.91 1.36 -0.45
N ALA A 84 1.85 0.56 -0.38
CA ALA A 84 1.19 0.23 0.87
C ALA A 84 1.55 -1.15 1.44
N TYR A 85 2.50 -1.90 0.85
CA TYR A 85 2.90 -3.21 1.37
C TYR A 85 4.36 -3.55 1.15
N VAL A 86 4.88 -4.43 2.00
CA VAL A 86 6.24 -4.99 1.94
C VAL A 86 6.16 -6.51 2.05
N LEU A 87 6.98 -7.18 1.22
CA LEU A 87 7.18 -8.62 1.25
C LEU A 87 8.49 -8.95 1.95
N PHE A 88 8.48 -9.96 2.81
CA PHE A 88 9.67 -10.48 3.48
C PHE A 88 9.47 -11.97 3.84
N ASP A 89 10.46 -12.61 4.42
CA ASP A 89 10.40 -14.07 4.72
C ASP A 89 9.29 -14.45 5.70
N GLY A 90 8.87 -13.55 6.55
CA GLY A 90 7.78 -13.76 7.52
C GLY A 90 6.37 -13.46 6.99
N GLY A 91 6.20 -13.14 5.70
CA GLY A 91 4.90 -12.81 5.10
C GLY A 91 4.82 -11.41 4.50
N VAL A 92 3.76 -10.70 4.80
CA VAL A 92 3.48 -9.34 4.30
C VAL A 92 3.24 -8.39 5.45
N VAL A 93 3.84 -7.20 5.38
CA VAL A 93 3.43 -6.03 6.18
C VAL A 93 2.73 -5.05 5.26
N PHE A 94 1.59 -4.50 5.69
CA PHE A 94 0.81 -3.56 4.89
C PHE A 94 0.17 -2.46 5.74
N SER A 95 -0.05 -1.30 5.12
CA SER A 95 -0.83 -0.19 5.68
C SER A 95 -2.31 -0.45 5.48
N ASN A 96 -3.11 -0.36 6.54
CA ASN A 96 -4.56 -0.48 6.47
C ASN A 96 -5.21 0.91 6.38
N PHE A 97 -6.07 1.11 5.39
CA PHE A 97 -6.68 2.42 5.10
C PHE A 97 -7.55 2.96 6.22
N ALA A 98 -8.20 2.10 6.99
CA ALA A 98 -9.16 2.53 8.01
C ALA A 98 -8.51 3.28 9.17
N ASP A 99 -7.31 2.90 9.57
CA ASP A 99 -6.60 3.41 10.75
C ASP A 99 -5.15 3.80 10.49
N GLN A 100 -4.68 3.65 9.23
CA GLN A 100 -3.34 3.99 8.73
C GLN A 100 -2.18 3.24 9.41
N ARG A 101 -2.48 2.26 10.27
CA ARG A 101 -1.50 1.44 10.97
C ARG A 101 -0.88 0.40 10.04
N LEU A 102 0.32 -0.04 10.37
CA LEU A 102 0.92 -1.25 9.79
C LEU A 102 0.39 -2.50 10.44
N TYR A 103 0.12 -3.50 9.61
CA TYR A 103 -0.30 -4.83 10.01
C TYR A 103 0.57 -5.90 9.37
N TRP A 104 0.90 -6.92 10.15
CA TRP A 104 1.59 -8.10 9.68
C TRP A 104 0.63 -9.25 9.44
N GLN A 105 0.76 -9.88 8.30
CA GLN A 105 -0.02 -11.05 7.91
C GLN A 105 0.93 -12.15 7.44
N LYS A 106 0.92 -13.29 8.13
CA LYS A 106 1.90 -14.37 7.95
C LYS A 106 1.65 -15.17 6.68
N THR A 107 0.39 -15.47 6.39
CA THR A 107 -0.03 -16.32 5.27
C THR A 107 -1.31 -15.76 4.65
N PRO A 108 -1.65 -16.14 3.39
CA PRO A 108 -2.90 -15.73 2.78
C PRO A 108 -4.11 -16.04 3.67
N GLY A 109 -5.00 -15.07 3.85
CA GLY A 109 -6.24 -15.22 4.64
C GLY A 109 -6.06 -15.30 6.16
N SER A 110 -4.82 -15.36 6.70
CA SER A 110 -4.63 -15.30 8.16
C SER A 110 -5.02 -13.93 8.71
N ALA A 111 -5.40 -13.88 10.00
CA ALA A 111 -5.73 -12.63 10.66
C ALA A 111 -4.50 -11.70 10.72
N PRO A 112 -4.58 -10.45 10.22
CA PRO A 112 -3.51 -9.48 10.37
C PRO A 112 -3.31 -9.06 11.83
N ILE A 113 -2.05 -8.89 12.22
CA ILE A 113 -1.62 -8.49 13.56
C ILE A 113 -1.11 -7.05 13.49
N ALA A 114 -1.61 -6.17 14.34
CA ALA A 114 -1.16 -4.78 14.40
C ALA A 114 0.31 -4.69 14.82
N LEU A 115 1.10 -3.90 14.10
CA LEU A 115 2.52 -3.66 14.38
C LEU A 115 2.77 -2.30 15.01
N THR A 116 2.02 -1.28 14.60
CA THR A 116 2.28 0.10 14.99
C THR A 116 1.15 0.68 15.83
N PRO A 117 1.42 1.64 16.72
CA PRO A 117 0.38 2.40 17.40
C PRO A 117 -0.41 3.27 16.40
N ALA A 118 -1.55 3.81 16.86
CA ALA A 118 -2.33 4.80 16.11
C ALA A 118 -1.63 6.18 16.11
N GLY A 119 -2.02 7.05 15.16
CA GLY A 119 -1.52 8.41 15.06
C GLY A 119 -0.29 8.54 14.17
N PHE A 120 0.05 7.49 13.43
CA PHE A 120 1.09 7.49 12.40
C PHE A 120 0.53 6.90 11.10
N GLN A 121 1.08 7.36 9.97
CA GLN A 121 0.81 6.79 8.65
C GLN A 121 2.12 6.29 8.03
N TYR A 122 2.06 5.23 7.22
CA TYR A 122 3.26 4.60 6.68
C TYR A 122 3.10 4.28 5.19
N ALA A 123 4.18 4.50 4.44
CA ALA A 123 4.26 4.19 3.01
C ALA A 123 5.66 3.74 2.59
N ASP A 124 5.77 3.31 1.33
CA ASP A 124 7.02 3.03 0.61
C ASP A 124 7.97 2.05 1.29
N GLY A 125 7.40 1.11 2.03
CA GLY A 125 8.14 0.14 2.80
C GLY A 125 9.14 -0.68 1.99
N PHE A 126 10.26 -0.99 2.63
CA PHE A 126 11.35 -1.81 2.10
C PHE A 126 11.87 -2.78 3.16
N PHE A 127 12.16 -4.03 2.75
CA PHE A 127 12.81 -5.01 3.62
C PHE A 127 14.34 -4.87 3.53
N ASP A 128 14.96 -4.40 4.59
CA ASP A 128 16.40 -4.35 4.78
C ASP A 128 16.88 -5.71 5.35
N ALA A 129 17.18 -6.63 4.44
CA ALA A 129 17.58 -7.98 4.79
C ALA A 129 18.93 -8.04 5.53
N ALA A 130 19.84 -7.08 5.26
CA ALA A 130 21.14 -7.05 5.91
C ALA A 130 21.05 -6.71 7.40
N ASN A 131 20.16 -5.78 7.74
CA ASN A 131 19.96 -5.33 9.12
C ASN A 131 18.73 -5.98 9.79
N GLN A 132 18.04 -6.91 9.10
CA GLN A 132 16.86 -7.62 9.61
C GLN A 132 15.79 -6.66 10.15
N ARG A 133 15.41 -5.65 9.34
CA ARG A 133 14.44 -4.63 9.70
C ARG A 133 13.58 -4.22 8.50
N LEU A 134 12.47 -3.57 8.76
CA LEU A 134 11.66 -2.91 7.75
C LEU A 134 11.91 -1.41 7.80
N VAL A 135 12.05 -0.76 6.65
CA VAL A 135 12.24 0.69 6.53
C VAL A 135 11.02 1.28 5.83
N PHE A 136 10.46 2.36 6.38
CA PHE A 136 9.26 3.03 5.85
C PHE A 136 9.44 4.54 5.83
N VAL A 137 8.72 5.21 4.94
CA VAL A 137 8.32 6.60 5.15
C VAL A 137 7.21 6.61 6.18
N ARG A 138 7.30 7.50 7.17
CA ARG A 138 6.30 7.70 8.23
C ARG A 138 5.88 9.16 8.31
N GLU A 139 4.59 9.42 8.43
CA GLU A 139 4.06 10.70 8.90
C GLU A 139 3.64 10.57 10.36
N ASP A 140 4.09 11.49 11.20
CA ASP A 140 3.72 11.60 12.60
C ASP A 140 2.57 12.61 12.76
N HIS A 141 1.36 12.08 12.93
CA HIS A 141 0.12 12.83 13.18
C HIS A 141 -0.23 12.91 14.67
N GLN A 142 0.73 12.67 15.58
CA GLN A 142 0.45 12.79 17.00
C GLN A 142 0.08 14.23 17.37
N PRO A 143 -0.92 14.45 18.25
CA PRO A 143 -1.33 15.80 18.63
C PRO A 143 -0.20 16.65 19.23
N SER A 144 0.78 16.02 19.89
CA SER A 144 1.98 16.69 20.40
C SER A 144 2.85 17.22 19.25
N THR A 145 3.09 16.42 18.22
CA THR A 145 3.91 16.78 17.06
C THR A 145 3.26 17.90 16.28
N VAL A 146 1.97 17.76 15.94
CA VAL A 146 1.20 18.80 15.24
C VAL A 146 1.14 20.11 16.05
N LYS A 147 1.03 20.03 17.37
CA LYS A 147 1.04 21.22 18.24
C LYS A 147 2.42 21.90 18.26
N GLU A 148 3.50 21.15 18.22
CA GLU A 148 4.87 21.67 18.28
C GLU A 148 5.29 22.28 16.95
N HIS A 149 5.00 21.62 15.84
CA HIS A 149 5.48 21.98 14.49
C HIS A 149 4.44 22.71 13.63
N GLY A 150 3.16 22.69 14.01
CA GLY A 150 2.06 23.29 13.21
C GLY A 150 1.46 22.32 12.20
N GLU A 151 2.13 21.23 11.90
CA GLU A 151 1.76 20.19 10.94
C GLU A 151 2.34 18.84 11.32
N GLU A 152 1.99 17.80 10.57
CA GLU A 152 2.61 16.48 10.68
C GLU A 152 4.08 16.52 10.27
N GLN A 153 4.90 15.65 10.87
CA GLN A 153 6.30 15.52 10.54
C GLN A 153 6.55 14.25 9.71
N ASN A 154 7.29 14.42 8.62
CA ASN A 154 7.68 13.33 7.75
C ASN A 154 9.08 12.80 8.11
N GLU A 155 9.24 11.48 8.07
CA GLU A 155 10.46 10.81 8.50
C GLU A 155 10.68 9.51 7.72
N ILE A 156 11.92 9.05 7.70
CA ILE A 156 12.24 7.64 7.35
C ILE A 156 12.53 6.91 8.65
N VAL A 157 11.82 5.81 8.88
CA VAL A 157 11.93 5.02 10.12
C VAL A 157 12.29 3.57 9.85
N ALA A 158 12.93 2.94 10.84
CA ALA A 158 13.16 1.50 10.89
C ALA A 158 12.25 0.85 11.92
N ILE A 159 11.58 -0.23 11.53
CA ILE A 159 10.72 -1.07 12.38
C ILE A 159 11.35 -2.45 12.46
N ALA A 160 11.37 -3.04 13.63
CA ALA A 160 11.85 -4.40 13.83
C ALA A 160 11.04 -5.42 13.03
N ILE A 161 11.68 -6.52 12.63
CA ILE A 161 10.96 -7.65 12.02
C ILE A 161 9.88 -8.13 13.00
N PRO A 162 8.62 -8.24 12.53
CA PRO A 162 7.52 -8.61 13.40
C PRO A 162 7.67 -10.02 13.96
N SER A 163 7.31 -10.17 15.23
CA SER A 163 7.23 -11.46 15.92
C SER A 163 5.97 -11.55 16.76
N ASP A 164 5.53 -12.77 17.09
CA ASP A 164 4.34 -12.97 17.90
C ASP A 164 4.50 -12.36 19.30
N GLY A 165 3.51 -11.56 19.70
CA GLY A 165 3.52 -10.92 21.01
C GLY A 165 4.49 -9.74 21.15
N ALA A 166 5.14 -9.30 20.05
CA ALA A 166 5.97 -8.10 20.10
C ALA A 166 5.11 -6.86 20.45
N PRO A 167 5.67 -5.91 21.21
CA PRO A 167 4.97 -4.65 21.48
C PRO A 167 4.79 -3.86 20.18
N LEU A 168 3.81 -2.93 20.18
CA LEU A 168 3.63 -1.99 19.10
C LEU A 168 4.86 -1.07 19.02
N ASP A 169 5.37 -0.89 17.78
CA ASP A 169 6.57 -0.12 17.48
C ASP A 169 6.25 0.98 16.46
N ALA A 170 6.42 2.24 16.81
CA ALA A 170 6.24 3.36 15.89
C ALA A 170 7.41 3.50 14.89
N GLY A 171 8.53 2.84 15.18
CA GLY A 171 9.77 2.88 14.40
C GLY A 171 10.82 3.84 14.95
N GLN A 172 12.07 3.43 14.85
CA GLN A 172 13.23 4.28 15.12
C GLN A 172 13.46 5.24 13.96
N VAL A 173 13.54 6.54 14.21
CA VAL A 173 13.84 7.55 13.20
C VAL A 173 15.27 7.35 12.68
N LEU A 174 15.39 7.28 11.37
CA LEU A 174 16.67 7.21 10.64
C LEU A 174 16.99 8.54 9.96
N VAL A 175 15.99 9.23 9.40
CA VAL A 175 16.10 10.49 8.68
C VAL A 175 14.90 11.35 9.01
N THR A 176 15.15 12.66 9.19
CA THR A 176 14.14 13.72 9.39
C THR A 176 14.71 15.04 8.92
N GLY A 177 13.87 16.06 8.73
CA GLY A 177 14.28 17.44 8.43
C GLY A 177 13.79 18.00 7.12
N SER A 178 13.28 17.16 6.18
CA SER A 178 12.59 17.62 4.96
C SER A 178 11.09 17.43 5.07
N ASP A 179 10.33 18.18 4.26
CA ASP A 179 8.86 18.14 4.27
C ASP A 179 8.33 16.79 3.77
N PHE A 180 9.03 16.13 2.82
CA PHE A 180 8.57 14.89 2.21
C PHE A 180 9.70 13.91 1.92
N TYR A 181 9.37 12.62 2.00
CA TYR A 181 10.28 11.49 1.69
C TYR A 181 9.58 10.44 0.84
N ALA A 182 10.33 9.79 -0.06
CA ALA A 182 9.84 8.66 -0.84
C ALA A 182 10.94 7.63 -1.13
N PHE A 183 10.52 6.40 -1.39
CA PHE A 183 11.34 5.31 -1.93
C PHE A 183 12.63 5.02 -1.17
N PRO A 184 12.65 4.89 0.18
CA PRO A 184 13.87 4.50 0.89
C PRO A 184 14.37 3.14 0.41
N ARG A 185 15.68 3.03 0.16
CA ARG A 185 16.33 1.78 -0.26
C ARG A 185 17.67 1.63 0.44
N VAL A 186 17.95 0.41 0.86
CA VAL A 186 19.21 0.04 1.50
C VAL A 186 20.01 -0.84 0.55
N ASN A 187 21.31 -0.63 0.46
CA ASN A 187 22.17 -1.49 -0.34
C ASN A 187 22.29 -2.90 0.26
N ARG A 188 22.89 -3.84 -0.50
CA ARG A 188 23.02 -5.24 -0.06
C ARG A 188 23.84 -5.42 1.21
N LYS A 189 24.75 -4.51 1.53
CA LYS A 189 25.58 -4.56 2.74
C LYS A 189 24.85 -4.02 3.98
N GLY A 190 23.78 -3.24 3.79
CA GLY A 190 23.04 -2.61 4.88
C GLY A 190 23.71 -1.35 5.43
N ASP A 191 24.77 -0.85 4.79
CA ASP A 191 25.58 0.28 5.27
C ASP A 191 25.27 1.61 4.56
N GLN A 192 24.42 1.61 3.54
CA GLN A 192 23.99 2.80 2.82
C GLN A 192 22.49 2.80 2.61
N LEU A 193 21.86 3.93 2.96
CA LEU A 193 20.45 4.24 2.71
C LEU A 193 20.37 5.36 1.67
N VAL A 194 19.49 5.22 0.69
CA VAL A 194 19.18 6.23 -0.32
C VAL A 194 17.68 6.43 -0.38
N TRP A 195 17.25 7.67 -0.61
CA TRP A 195 15.83 8.05 -0.70
C TRP A 195 15.65 9.26 -1.62
N VAL A 196 14.42 9.62 -1.89
CA VAL A 196 14.05 10.90 -2.49
C VAL A 196 13.46 11.77 -1.39
N GLU A 197 13.86 13.04 -1.33
CA GLU A 197 13.29 14.05 -0.45
C GLU A 197 13.04 15.35 -1.20
N TRP A 198 12.10 16.15 -0.74
CA TRP A 198 11.83 17.49 -1.26
C TRP A 198 11.15 18.34 -0.21
N ASP A 199 11.27 19.66 -0.36
CA ASP A 199 10.66 20.69 0.46
C ASP A 199 9.77 21.59 -0.41
N HIS A 200 8.84 22.31 0.21
CA HIS A 200 7.96 23.30 -0.43
C HIS A 200 8.71 24.58 -0.81
#